data_6a6cd60587bfd69ea238d4fe9fb36c51
#
_entry.id   6a6cd60587bfd69ea238d4fe9fb36c51
#
_cell.length_a   1.000
_cell.length_b   1.000
_cell.length_c   1.000
_cell.angle_alpha   90.00
_cell.angle_beta   90.00
_cell.angle_gamma   90.00
#
_symmetry.space_group_name_H-M   'P 1'
#
loop_
_entity.id
_entity.type
_entity.pdbx_description
1 polymer ?
#
loop_
_entity_poly.entity_id
_entity_poly.type
_entity_poly.pdbx_seq_one_letter_code
_entity_poly.pdbx_strand_id
1 'polypeptide(L)' 'MIITMTPTQSKMARVALKWTTDDLATKAGVGRMTVARFERGDSVAAETVEKLRKALLNAGADFTRRAGRVGVTVPE' A
#
# COMPACT_ATOMS: atom_id res chain seq x y z
N MET A 1 5.26 -19.05 -0.87
CA MET A 1 4.71 -17.92 -1.64
C MET A 1 4.53 -16.69 -0.77
N ILE A 2 5.05 -15.60 -1.21
CA ILE A 2 4.94 -14.36 -0.46
C ILE A 2 3.72 -13.60 -0.91
N ILE A 3 2.90 -13.24 0.04
CA ILE A 3 1.73 -12.44 -0.24
C ILE A 3 2.12 -11.00 -0.14
N THR A 4 2.11 -10.33 -1.26
CA THR A 4 2.38 -8.91 -1.29
C THR A 4 1.07 -8.16 -1.27
N MET A 5 1.19 -6.88 -1.03
CA MET A 5 0.05 -5.98 -1.02
C MET A 5 -0.46 -5.78 -2.45
N THR A 6 -1.77 -5.80 -2.61
CA THR A 6 -2.38 -5.46 -3.89
C THR A 6 -2.55 -3.95 -4.03
N PRO A 7 -2.72 -3.44 -5.27
CA PRO A 7 -3.03 -2.02 -5.44
C PRO A 7 -4.26 -1.57 -4.64
N THR A 8 -5.28 -2.42 -4.58
CA THR A 8 -6.48 -2.10 -3.81
C THR A 8 -6.15 -1.95 -2.33
N GLN A 9 -5.34 -2.86 -1.78
CA GLN A 9 -4.96 -2.78 -0.38
C GLN A 9 -4.12 -1.54 -0.08
N SER A 10 -3.26 -1.13 -1.00
CA SER A 10 -2.47 0.09 -0.82
C SER A 10 -3.39 1.29 -0.66
N LYS A 11 -4.36 1.42 -1.55
CA LYS A 11 -5.30 2.53 -1.49
C LYS A 11 -6.16 2.46 -0.23
N MET A 12 -6.65 1.27 0.12
CA MET A 12 -7.45 1.09 1.33
C MET A 12 -6.69 1.52 2.57
N ALA A 13 -5.45 1.06 2.72
CA ALA A 13 -4.64 1.37 3.89
C ALA A 13 -4.32 2.86 3.95
N ARG A 14 -3.93 3.42 2.81
CA ARG A 14 -3.58 4.82 2.73
C ARG A 14 -4.76 5.71 3.14
N VAL A 15 -5.93 5.43 2.59
CA VAL A 15 -7.13 6.20 2.89
C VAL A 15 -7.54 6.03 4.35
N ALA A 16 -7.46 4.79 4.85
CA ALA A 16 -7.80 4.52 6.25
C ALA A 16 -6.87 5.26 7.21
N LEU A 17 -5.60 5.43 6.83
CA LEU A 17 -4.65 6.21 7.61
C LEU A 17 -4.78 7.72 7.38
N LYS A 18 -5.67 8.12 6.48
CA LYS A 18 -5.89 9.52 6.11
C LYS A 18 -4.66 10.13 5.45
N TRP A 19 -3.95 9.32 4.69
CA TRP A 19 -2.77 9.74 3.94
C TRP A 19 -3.15 10.03 2.49
N THR A 20 -2.54 11.06 1.94
CA THR A 20 -2.60 11.31 0.49
C THR A 20 -1.57 10.42 -0.20
N THR A 21 -1.60 10.40 -1.54
CA THR A 21 -0.55 9.70 -2.30
C THR A 21 0.82 10.31 -2.00
N ASP A 22 0.88 11.63 -1.81
CA ASP A 22 2.12 12.29 -1.43
C ASP A 22 2.62 11.83 -0.08
N ASP A 23 1.71 11.67 0.88
CA ASP A 23 2.09 11.20 2.22
C ASP A 23 2.72 9.82 2.14
N LEU A 24 2.08 8.91 1.43
CA LEU A 24 2.60 7.56 1.28
C LEU A 24 3.94 7.57 0.55
N ALA A 25 4.04 8.36 -0.51
CA ALA A 25 5.29 8.47 -1.27
C ALA A 25 6.44 8.92 -0.38
N THR A 26 6.19 9.93 0.43
CA THR A 26 7.21 10.45 1.36
C THR A 26 7.59 9.39 2.39
N LYS A 27 6.63 8.72 2.97
CA LYS A 27 6.89 7.69 3.98
C LYS A 27 7.65 6.50 3.40
N ALA A 28 7.36 6.15 2.16
CA ALA A 28 7.99 5.00 1.52
C ALA A 28 9.30 5.34 0.81
N GLY A 29 9.60 6.61 0.64
CA GLY A 29 10.81 7.03 -0.05
C GLY A 29 10.73 6.79 -1.56
N VAL A 30 9.55 6.94 -2.15
CA VAL A 30 9.35 6.78 -3.59
C VAL A 30 8.64 8.01 -4.15
N GLY A 31 8.54 8.10 -5.46
CA GLY A 31 7.87 9.22 -6.09
C GLY A 31 6.36 9.11 -6.00
N ARG A 32 5.70 10.26 -5.97
CA ARG A 32 4.24 10.34 -5.94
C ARG A 32 3.61 9.64 -7.14
N MET A 33 4.18 9.84 -8.32
CA MET A 33 3.67 9.20 -9.53
C MET A 33 3.75 7.68 -9.44
N THR A 34 4.76 7.17 -8.77
CA THR A 34 4.93 5.73 -8.58
C THR A 34 3.79 5.16 -7.75
N VAL A 35 3.40 5.87 -6.68
CA VAL A 35 2.26 5.47 -5.87
C VAL A 35 0.98 5.46 -6.71
N ALA A 36 0.75 6.54 -7.46
CA ALA A 36 -0.45 6.64 -8.28
C ALA A 36 -0.51 5.53 -9.32
N ARG A 37 0.62 5.22 -9.96
CA ARG A 37 0.68 4.17 -10.98
C ARG A 37 0.40 2.80 -10.37
N PHE A 38 0.98 2.51 -9.21
CA PHE A 38 0.73 1.24 -8.54
C PHE A 38 -0.74 1.10 -8.18
N GLU A 39 -1.32 2.14 -7.59
CA GLU A 39 -2.73 2.06 -7.14
C GLU A 39 -3.70 2.00 -8.31
N ARG A 40 -3.30 2.46 -9.48
CA ARG A 40 -4.11 2.36 -10.69
C ARG A 40 -4.01 0.96 -11.32
N GLY A 41 -3.09 0.14 -10.87
CA GLY A 41 -2.91 -1.21 -11.39
C GLY A 41 -1.79 -1.36 -12.40
N ASP A 42 -1.01 -0.30 -12.62
CA ASP A 42 0.13 -0.38 -13.51
C ASP A 42 1.25 -1.20 -12.89
N SER A 43 2.07 -1.80 -13.73
CA SER A 43 3.23 -2.54 -13.27
C SER A 43 4.24 -1.62 -12.62
N VAL A 44 4.71 -1.99 -11.43
CA VAL A 44 5.84 -1.33 -10.79
C VAL A 44 6.77 -2.41 -10.24
N ALA A 45 8.02 -2.04 -10.01
CA ALA A 45 9.02 -2.99 -9.54
C ALA A 45 8.63 -3.58 -8.19
N ALA A 46 8.92 -4.87 -8.00
CA ALA A 46 8.58 -5.55 -6.76
C ALA A 46 9.18 -4.88 -5.53
N GLU A 47 10.42 -4.39 -5.63
CA GLU A 47 11.04 -3.72 -4.49
C GLU A 47 10.36 -2.40 -4.16
N THR A 48 9.76 -1.74 -5.15
CA THR A 48 8.99 -0.53 -4.92
C THR A 48 7.71 -0.87 -4.16
N VAL A 49 7.03 -1.94 -4.58
CA VAL A 49 5.83 -2.40 -3.87
C VAL A 49 6.17 -2.73 -2.42
N GLU A 50 7.33 -3.34 -2.20
CA GLU A 50 7.77 -3.68 -0.85
C GLU A 50 8.02 -2.45 0.00
N LYS A 51 8.58 -1.39 -0.59
CA LYS A 51 8.75 -0.12 0.13
C LYS A 51 7.42 0.48 0.56
N LEU A 52 6.43 0.42 -0.33
CA LEU A 52 5.09 0.90 -0.01
C LEU A 52 4.47 0.07 1.11
N ARG A 53 4.59 -1.25 1.00
CA ARG A 53 4.05 -2.15 2.00
C ARG A 53 4.66 -1.90 3.38
N LYS A 54 5.97 -1.75 3.44
CA LYS A 54 6.65 -1.50 4.70
C LYS A 54 6.25 -0.18 5.33
N ALA A 55 6.07 0.86 4.51
CA ALA A 55 5.63 2.14 5.03
C ALA A 55 4.26 2.04 5.70
N LEU A 56 3.35 1.29 5.08
CA LEU A 56 2.02 1.10 5.62
C LEU A 56 2.04 0.21 6.86
N LEU A 57 2.84 -0.87 6.84
CA LEU A 57 3.00 -1.72 8.02
C LEU A 57 3.57 -0.95 9.20
N ASN A 58 4.56 -0.10 8.95
CA ASN A 58 5.16 0.71 10.00
C ASN A 58 4.15 1.69 10.62
N ALA A 59 3.13 2.06 9.88
CA ALA A 59 2.06 2.91 10.39
C ALA A 59 0.96 2.11 11.08
N GLY A 60 1.11 0.79 11.17
CA GLY A 60 0.18 -0.07 11.88
C GLY A 60 -0.85 -0.76 11.02
N ALA A 61 -0.78 -0.61 9.69
CA ALA A 61 -1.71 -1.30 8.81
C ALA A 61 -1.39 -2.79 8.74
N ASP A 62 -2.42 -3.61 8.68
CA ASP A 62 -2.29 -5.04 8.40
C ASP A 62 -3.13 -5.39 7.19
N PHE A 63 -2.67 -6.36 6.42
CA PHE A 63 -3.33 -6.76 5.19
C PHE A 63 -3.89 -8.15 5.33
N THR A 64 -5.12 -8.34 4.89
CA THR A 64 -5.79 -9.63 4.94
C THR A 64 -6.24 -10.05 3.55
N ARG A 65 -6.32 -11.37 3.36
CA ARG A 65 -6.83 -11.93 2.13
C ARG A 65 -7.59 -13.20 2.47
N ARG A 66 -8.82 -13.29 2.01
CA ARG A 66 -9.65 -14.42 2.34
C ARG A 66 -10.73 -14.60 1.29
N ALA A 67 -10.81 -15.80 0.73
CA ALA A 67 -11.88 -16.18 -0.20
C ALA A 67 -12.04 -15.18 -1.35
N GLY A 68 -10.92 -14.77 -1.95
CA GLY A 68 -10.94 -13.83 -3.06
C GLY A 68 -11.18 -12.38 -2.67
N ARG A 69 -11.20 -12.10 -1.36
CA ARG A 69 -11.39 -10.73 -0.86
C ARG A 69 -10.12 -10.23 -0.22
N VAL A 70 -9.85 -8.95 -0.39
CA VAL A 70 -8.72 -8.31 0.27
C VAL A 70 -9.24 -7.32 1.28
N GLY A 71 -8.50 -7.16 2.36
CA GLY A 71 -8.87 -6.23 3.40
C GLY A 71 -7.65 -5.59 4.02
N VAL A 72 -7.91 -4.57 4.82
CA VAL A 72 -6.89 -3.84 5.55
C VAL A 72 -7.47 -3.48 6.90
N THR A 73 -6.63 -3.57 7.95
CA THR A 73 -6.98 -3.02 9.25
C THR A 73 -5.94 -1.99 9.63
N VAL A 74 -6.36 -0.94 10.29
CA VAL A 74 -5.46 0.12 10.77
C VAL A 74 -5.80 0.45 12.21
N PRO A 75 -4.84 0.99 12.97
CA PRO A 75 -5.13 1.43 14.34
C PRO A 75 -6.10 2.61 14.32
N GLU A 76 -6.95 2.66 15.32
CA GLU A 76 -7.83 3.82 15.51
C GLU A 76 -7.07 5.01 16.07
#